data_5c64750bc00b3b25d43f8628626f4792
#
_entry.id   5c64750bc00b3b25d43f8628626f4792
#
_cell.length_a   1.000
_cell.length_b   1.000
_cell.length_c   1.000
_cell.angle_alpha   90.00
_cell.angle_beta   90.00
_cell.angle_gamma   90.00
#
_symmetry.space_group_name_H-M   'P 1'
#
loop_
_entity.id
_entity.type
_entity.pdbx_description
1 polymer ?
#
loop_
_entity_poly.entity_id
_entity_poly.type
_entity_poly.pdbx_seq_one_letter_code
_entity_poly.pdbx_strand_id
1 'polypeptide(L)'
;DYTLSDAARTGYTFYGWDLTKSGSTYTFTAMWSKTTSTVPYMLNGEDHYAYIKGYPNGSFKPNATITRAEAASIFYRLLTDTTRRTYTTSYNTFKDVPAKAWYNTAVSTIAKLGIVNGGSDGYFRPNDPITRAEIAAMIARCDGNSYGNAYTNFSDVKGHWAANYIARAYELGWINGYGSTYAPDKYIT
;
A
#
# COMPACT_ATOMS: atom_id res chain seq x y z
N ASP A 1 -12.21 41.99 10.34
CA ASP A 1 -11.91 40.93 9.38
C ASP A 1 -11.75 39.62 10.16
N TYR A 2 -12.58 38.64 9.81
CA TYR A 2 -12.47 37.28 10.35
C TYR A 2 -11.75 36.43 9.31
N THR A 3 -10.60 35.83 9.70
CA THR A 3 -9.89 34.86 8.87
C THR A 3 -10.31 33.46 9.33
N LEU A 4 -10.98 32.70 8.46
CA LEU A 4 -11.27 31.30 8.71
C LEU A 4 -10.08 30.47 8.23
N SER A 5 -9.59 29.58 9.11
CA SER A 5 -8.59 28.60 8.71
C SER A 5 -9.18 27.50 7.83
N ASP A 6 -8.33 26.86 7.03
CA ASP A 6 -8.74 25.71 6.24
C ASP A 6 -9.27 24.60 7.15
N ALA A 7 -10.41 24.04 6.76
CA ALA A 7 -10.98 22.90 7.45
C ALA A 7 -10.31 21.60 7.01
N ALA A 8 -10.23 20.60 7.89
CA ALA A 8 -9.69 19.28 7.58
C ALA A 8 -10.77 18.21 7.72
N ARG A 9 -10.87 17.32 6.70
CA ARG A 9 -11.76 16.16 6.69
C ARG A 9 -11.12 15.02 5.95
N THR A 10 -10.94 13.89 6.63
CA THR A 10 -10.33 12.69 6.03
C THR A 10 -11.09 12.23 4.79
N GLY A 11 -10.40 11.99 3.68
CA GLY A 11 -10.98 11.55 2.41
C GLY A 11 -11.66 12.65 1.59
N TYR A 12 -11.47 13.91 1.97
CA TYR A 12 -12.03 15.05 1.24
C TYR A 12 -10.98 16.15 1.08
N THR A 13 -11.03 16.85 -0.05
CA THR A 13 -10.28 18.09 -0.28
C THR A 13 -11.17 19.27 0.04
N PHE A 14 -10.71 20.15 0.92
CA PHE A 14 -11.36 21.41 1.19
C PHE A 14 -11.10 22.38 0.03
N TYR A 15 -12.14 23.03 -0.49
CA TYR A 15 -12.00 24.01 -1.58
C TYR A 15 -12.63 25.36 -1.25
N GLY A 16 -13.08 25.59 -0.01
CA GLY A 16 -13.53 26.88 0.43
C GLY A 16 -14.71 26.85 1.39
N TRP A 17 -15.17 28.04 1.74
CA TRP A 17 -16.33 28.26 2.58
C TRP A 17 -17.47 28.85 1.75
N ASP A 18 -18.63 28.26 1.83
CA ASP A 18 -19.88 28.92 1.37
C ASP A 18 -20.44 29.77 2.49
N LEU A 19 -20.85 31.02 2.13
CA LEU A 19 -21.40 31.98 3.06
C LEU A 19 -22.86 32.23 2.76
N THR A 20 -23.70 31.89 3.72
CA THR A 20 -25.14 32.27 3.66
C THR A 20 -25.46 33.27 4.75
N LYS A 21 -26.41 34.20 4.46
CA LYS A 21 -26.86 35.22 5.39
C LYS A 21 -28.37 35.13 5.55
N SER A 22 -28.82 35.05 6.80
CA SER A 22 -30.25 35.12 7.14
C SER A 22 -30.45 36.13 8.28
N GLY A 23 -31.07 37.28 7.99
CA GLY A 23 -31.16 38.38 8.91
C GLY A 23 -29.79 38.92 9.32
N SER A 24 -29.47 38.90 10.61
CA SER A 24 -28.16 39.27 11.17
C SER A 24 -27.19 38.05 11.33
N THR A 25 -27.62 36.84 10.98
CA THR A 25 -26.85 35.63 11.16
C THR A 25 -26.11 35.27 9.86
N TYR A 26 -24.80 35.05 9.98
CA TYR A 26 -23.92 34.52 8.91
C TYR A 26 -23.60 33.08 9.21
N THR A 27 -23.80 32.19 8.23
CA THR A 27 -23.44 30.76 8.33
C THR A 27 -22.36 30.45 7.32
N PHE A 28 -21.24 29.93 7.78
CA PHE A 28 -20.15 29.44 6.96
C PHE A 28 -20.23 27.91 6.87
N THR A 29 -20.38 27.40 5.66
CA THR A 29 -20.45 25.97 5.40
C THR A 29 -19.18 25.54 4.65
N ALA A 30 -18.42 24.60 5.23
CA ALA A 30 -17.23 24.07 4.57
C ALA A 30 -17.63 23.28 3.32
N MET A 31 -17.03 23.63 2.19
CA MET A 31 -17.26 22.95 0.92
C MET A 31 -16.17 21.91 0.68
N TRP A 32 -16.59 20.69 0.31
CA TRP A 32 -15.75 19.53 0.18
C TRP A 32 -15.94 18.86 -1.17
N SER A 33 -14.84 18.51 -1.83
CA SER A 33 -14.86 17.47 -2.87
C SER A 33 -14.33 16.18 -2.27
N LYS A 34 -15.01 15.05 -2.53
CA LYS A 34 -14.45 13.74 -2.16
C LYS A 34 -13.14 13.59 -2.90
N THR A 35 -12.06 13.39 -2.17
CA THR A 35 -10.78 13.00 -2.79
C THR A 35 -11.06 11.71 -3.53
N THR A 36 -10.80 11.67 -4.84
CA THR A 36 -10.81 10.40 -5.58
C THR A 36 -9.91 9.45 -4.81
N SER A 37 -10.48 8.31 -4.41
CA SER A 37 -9.74 7.32 -3.61
C SER A 37 -8.41 7.05 -4.31
N THR A 38 -7.30 7.36 -3.65
CA THR A 38 -5.96 7.01 -4.14
C THR A 38 -5.68 5.50 -3.96
N VAL A 39 -6.64 4.78 -3.39
CA VAL A 39 -6.54 3.32 -3.21
C VAL A 39 -6.69 2.64 -4.57
N PRO A 40 -5.74 1.80 -4.99
CA PRO A 40 -5.83 1.04 -6.22
C PRO A 40 -7.13 0.26 -6.33
N TYR A 41 -7.70 0.19 -7.53
CA TYR A 41 -9.00 -0.47 -7.80
C TYR A 41 -9.06 -1.93 -7.35
N MET A 42 -7.92 -2.61 -7.27
CA MET A 42 -7.84 -4.00 -6.82
C MET A 42 -7.81 -4.15 -5.30
N LEU A 43 -7.56 -3.06 -4.55
CA LEU A 43 -7.52 -3.07 -3.09
C LEU A 43 -8.82 -2.51 -2.50
N ASN A 44 -9.23 -3.08 -1.38
CA ASN A 44 -10.42 -2.61 -0.68
C ASN A 44 -10.12 -1.33 0.11
N GLY A 45 -10.71 -0.24 -0.32
CA GLY A 45 -10.67 1.05 0.37
C GLY A 45 -11.96 1.42 1.11
N GLU A 46 -12.99 0.57 1.04
CA GLU A 46 -14.32 0.89 1.57
C GLU A 46 -14.56 0.27 2.96
N ASP A 47 -14.09 -0.97 3.17
CA ASP A 47 -14.34 -1.72 4.39
C ASP A 47 -13.05 -1.99 5.16
N HIS A 48 -13.17 -2.01 6.48
CA HIS A 48 -12.09 -2.40 7.38
C HIS A 48 -12.32 -3.82 7.89
N TYR A 49 -11.62 -4.80 7.31
CA TYR A 49 -11.55 -6.12 7.93
C TYR A 49 -10.18 -6.41 8.51
N ALA A 50 -10.10 -7.52 9.25
CA ALA A 50 -8.86 -8.01 9.83
C ALA A 50 -7.90 -8.52 8.73
N TYR A 51 -7.20 -7.60 8.04
CA TYR A 51 -6.16 -7.93 7.07
C TYR A 51 -4.84 -8.37 7.74
N ILE A 52 -4.65 -8.02 9.00
CA ILE A 52 -3.54 -8.52 9.84
C ILE A 52 -4.10 -9.52 10.85
N LYS A 53 -3.43 -10.67 10.98
CA LYS A 53 -3.74 -11.69 11.99
C LYS A 53 -2.51 -11.92 12.85
N GLY A 54 -2.71 -12.04 14.16
CA GLY A 54 -1.66 -12.44 15.10
C GLY A 54 -1.25 -13.91 14.93
N TYR A 55 -0.28 -14.31 15.73
CA TYR A 55 0.19 -15.69 15.76
C TYR A 55 -0.78 -16.62 16.47
N PRO A 56 -0.73 -17.96 16.21
CA PRO A 56 -1.65 -18.94 16.85
C PRO A 56 -1.62 -18.93 18.39
N ASN A 57 -0.52 -18.49 18.98
CA ASN A 57 -0.38 -18.35 20.44
C ASN A 57 -0.98 -17.05 21.00
N GLY A 58 -1.73 -16.29 20.21
CA GLY A 58 -2.35 -15.02 20.60
C GLY A 58 -1.43 -13.81 20.64
N SER A 59 -0.13 -13.95 20.33
CA SER A 59 0.81 -12.82 20.29
C SER A 59 0.70 -12.06 18.96
N PHE A 60 1.08 -10.76 18.98
CA PHE A 60 1.15 -9.93 17.78
C PHE A 60 2.58 -9.58 17.35
N LYS A 61 3.51 -9.45 18.32
CA LYS A 61 4.94 -9.15 18.13
C LYS A 61 5.20 -7.91 17.25
N PRO A 62 4.76 -6.72 17.63
CA PRO A 62 4.79 -5.53 16.77
C PRO A 62 6.21 -5.08 16.35
N ASN A 63 7.23 -5.47 17.08
CA ASN A 63 8.63 -5.12 16.80
C ASN A 63 9.41 -6.23 16.04
N ALA A 64 8.76 -7.35 15.72
CA ALA A 64 9.40 -8.38 14.90
C ALA A 64 9.34 -7.99 13.43
N THR A 65 10.40 -8.29 12.69
CA THR A 65 10.37 -8.15 11.23
C THR A 65 9.32 -9.08 10.63
N ILE A 66 8.58 -8.59 9.64
CA ILE A 66 7.63 -9.43 8.91
C ILE A 66 8.34 -10.12 7.74
N THR A 67 7.89 -11.34 7.44
CA THR A 67 8.40 -12.12 6.33
C THR A 67 7.70 -11.75 5.03
N ARG A 68 8.32 -12.11 3.91
CA ARG A 68 7.75 -11.94 2.57
C ARG A 68 6.41 -12.67 2.42
N ALA A 69 6.26 -13.85 3.02
CA ALA A 69 4.98 -14.59 3.02
C ALA A 69 3.89 -13.90 3.84
N GLU A 70 4.24 -13.32 4.99
CA GLU A 70 3.29 -12.55 5.81
C GLU A 70 2.84 -11.28 5.07
N ALA A 71 3.78 -10.55 4.47
CA ALA A 71 3.45 -9.39 3.62
C ALA A 71 2.52 -9.78 2.46
N ALA A 72 2.84 -10.85 1.74
CA ALA A 72 2.00 -11.39 0.67
C ALA A 72 0.59 -11.71 1.15
N SER A 73 0.46 -12.26 2.34
CA SER A 73 -0.83 -12.61 2.94
C SER A 73 -1.64 -11.37 3.34
N ILE A 74 -0.98 -10.29 3.76
CA ILE A 74 -1.63 -9.00 4.02
C ILE A 74 -2.19 -8.44 2.72
N PHE A 75 -1.38 -8.35 1.66
CA PHE A 75 -1.84 -7.84 0.36
C PHE A 75 -2.98 -8.67 -0.23
N TYR A 76 -2.91 -9.99 -0.13
CA TYR A 76 -4.01 -10.87 -0.56
C TYR A 76 -5.34 -10.56 0.17
N ARG A 77 -5.28 -10.27 1.47
CA ARG A 77 -6.47 -9.92 2.26
C ARG A 77 -6.99 -8.51 1.95
N LEU A 78 -6.10 -7.61 1.54
CA LEU A 78 -6.46 -6.25 1.12
C LEU A 78 -7.13 -6.22 -0.26
N LEU A 79 -7.05 -7.28 -1.07
CA LEU A 79 -7.75 -7.34 -2.35
C LEU A 79 -9.26 -7.21 -2.16
N THR A 80 -9.93 -6.52 -3.10
CA THR A 80 -11.40 -6.54 -3.16
C THR A 80 -11.93 -7.96 -3.30
N ASP A 81 -13.15 -8.19 -2.85
CA ASP A 81 -13.80 -9.51 -3.00
C ASP A 81 -13.91 -9.93 -4.46
N THR A 82 -14.17 -8.98 -5.35
CA THR A 82 -14.23 -9.23 -6.81
C THR A 82 -12.87 -9.67 -7.34
N THR A 83 -11.81 -8.93 -7.04
CA THR A 83 -10.44 -9.27 -7.47
C THR A 83 -10.03 -10.63 -6.90
N ARG A 84 -10.29 -10.86 -5.62
CA ARG A 84 -9.96 -12.12 -4.97
C ARG A 84 -10.70 -13.30 -5.59
N ARG A 85 -12.02 -13.21 -5.81
CA ARG A 85 -12.80 -14.27 -6.49
C ARG A 85 -12.30 -14.59 -7.90
N THR A 86 -11.92 -13.57 -8.65
CA THR A 86 -11.48 -13.72 -10.03
C THR A 86 -10.08 -14.33 -10.16
N TYR A 87 -9.17 -13.95 -9.26
CA TYR A 87 -7.75 -14.25 -9.42
C TYR A 87 -7.20 -15.29 -8.45
N THR A 88 -7.96 -15.71 -7.41
CA THR A 88 -7.46 -16.70 -6.44
C THR A 88 -6.97 -17.97 -7.15
N THR A 89 -5.76 -18.36 -6.78
CA THR A 89 -5.11 -19.57 -7.28
C THR A 89 -4.14 -20.10 -6.26
N SER A 90 -3.91 -21.40 -6.26
CA SER A 90 -2.83 -22.07 -5.52
C SER A 90 -1.68 -22.50 -6.43
N TYR A 91 -1.77 -22.22 -7.73
CA TYR A 91 -0.72 -22.55 -8.70
C TYR A 91 0.31 -21.43 -8.78
N ASN A 92 1.57 -21.79 -8.65
CA ASN A 92 2.71 -20.92 -8.87
C ASN A 92 3.90 -21.73 -9.41
N THR A 93 4.94 -21.04 -9.85
CA THR A 93 6.17 -21.64 -10.41
C THR A 93 7.36 -21.51 -9.47
N PHE A 94 7.17 -21.00 -8.25
CA PHE A 94 8.25 -20.83 -7.28
C PHE A 94 8.70 -22.16 -6.70
N LYS A 95 10.01 -22.39 -6.67
CA LYS A 95 10.60 -23.64 -6.19
C LYS A 95 10.42 -23.88 -4.68
N ASP A 96 10.19 -22.81 -3.92
CA ASP A 96 10.12 -22.80 -2.46
C ASP A 96 8.73 -22.41 -1.90
N VAL A 97 7.70 -22.46 -2.75
CA VAL A 97 6.29 -22.23 -2.35
C VAL A 97 5.50 -23.52 -2.58
N PRO A 98 5.60 -24.50 -1.66
CA PRO A 98 4.92 -25.78 -1.82
C PRO A 98 3.41 -25.63 -1.71
N ALA A 99 2.66 -26.50 -2.39
CA ALA A 99 1.20 -26.47 -2.47
C ALA A 99 0.47 -26.47 -1.10
N LYS A 100 1.07 -27.10 -0.09
CA LYS A 100 0.50 -27.18 1.27
C LYS A 100 0.91 -26.04 2.20
N ALA A 101 1.75 -25.11 1.76
CA ALA A 101 2.17 -23.99 2.59
C ALA A 101 0.95 -23.08 2.91
N TRP A 102 0.87 -22.60 4.15
CA TRP A 102 -0.23 -21.73 4.60
C TRP A 102 -0.36 -20.43 3.80
N TYR A 103 0.75 -19.99 3.22
CA TYR A 103 0.85 -18.79 2.38
C TYR A 103 0.69 -19.07 0.88
N ASN A 104 0.62 -20.33 0.46
CA ASN A 104 0.63 -20.69 -0.97
C ASN A 104 -0.43 -19.92 -1.77
N THR A 105 -1.69 -19.96 -1.36
CA THR A 105 -2.78 -19.28 -2.07
C THR A 105 -2.55 -17.78 -2.15
N ALA A 106 -2.09 -17.16 -1.07
CA ALA A 106 -1.82 -15.72 -1.05
C ALA A 106 -0.68 -15.37 -2.02
N VAL A 107 0.47 -16.03 -1.89
CA VAL A 107 1.63 -15.80 -2.76
C VAL A 107 1.30 -16.06 -4.23
N SER A 108 0.65 -17.18 -4.53
CA SER A 108 0.27 -17.54 -5.91
C SER A 108 -0.68 -16.51 -6.53
N THR A 109 -1.65 -16.03 -5.76
CA THR A 109 -2.64 -15.05 -6.25
C THR A 109 -2.01 -13.70 -6.52
N ILE A 110 -1.23 -13.16 -5.59
CA ILE A 110 -0.60 -11.85 -5.80
C ILE A 110 0.55 -11.90 -6.82
N ALA A 111 1.17 -13.06 -7.03
CA ALA A 111 2.11 -13.28 -8.14
C ALA A 111 1.38 -13.29 -9.49
N LYS A 112 0.22 -13.95 -9.58
CA LYS A 112 -0.64 -13.92 -10.78
C LYS A 112 -1.12 -12.51 -11.12
N LEU A 113 -1.34 -11.67 -10.12
CA LEU A 113 -1.67 -10.25 -10.30
C LEU A 113 -0.45 -9.37 -10.63
N GLY A 114 0.76 -9.92 -10.63
CA GLY A 114 2.00 -9.17 -10.87
C GLY A 114 2.43 -8.28 -9.71
N ILE A 115 1.78 -8.37 -8.54
CA ILE A 115 2.12 -7.57 -7.36
C ILE A 115 3.46 -8.00 -6.77
N VAL A 116 3.75 -9.30 -6.75
CA VAL A 116 5.05 -9.84 -6.36
C VAL A 116 5.69 -10.61 -7.50
N ASN A 117 7.01 -10.54 -7.55
CA ASN A 117 7.86 -11.38 -8.38
C ASN A 117 8.83 -12.13 -7.47
N GLY A 118 9.20 -13.33 -7.85
CA GLY A 118 10.32 -14.02 -7.22
C GLY A 118 11.68 -13.49 -7.72
N GLY A 119 12.75 -14.10 -7.25
CA GLY A 119 14.06 -13.88 -7.82
C GLY A 119 14.18 -14.50 -9.22
N SER A 120 15.18 -14.05 -9.99
CA SER A 120 15.50 -14.63 -11.31
C SER A 120 15.90 -16.11 -11.25
N ASP A 121 16.22 -16.60 -10.07
CA ASP A 121 16.53 -18.00 -9.76
C ASP A 121 15.29 -18.87 -9.55
N GLY A 122 14.09 -18.29 -9.58
CA GLY A 122 12.82 -18.97 -9.41
C GLY A 122 12.42 -19.22 -7.95
N TYR A 123 13.04 -18.55 -6.98
CA TYR A 123 12.66 -18.62 -5.57
C TYR A 123 11.87 -17.38 -5.15
N PHE A 124 10.87 -17.58 -4.31
CA PHE A 124 10.10 -16.50 -3.68
C PHE A 124 10.71 -16.05 -2.35
N ARG A 125 11.36 -16.95 -1.63
CA ARG A 125 11.95 -16.74 -0.30
C ARG A 125 10.91 -16.32 0.75
N PRO A 126 9.90 -17.18 1.02
CA PRO A 126 8.75 -16.82 1.86
C PRO A 126 9.10 -16.44 3.30
N ASN A 127 10.19 -17.02 3.84
CA ASN A 127 10.59 -16.83 5.23
C ASN A 127 11.61 -15.69 5.42
N ASP A 128 12.11 -15.11 4.34
CA ASP A 128 13.04 -13.98 4.46
C ASP A 128 12.31 -12.73 4.92
N PRO A 129 12.94 -11.89 5.75
CA PRO A 129 12.38 -10.57 6.09
C PRO A 129 12.20 -9.74 4.84
N ILE A 130 11.09 -9.00 4.76
CA ILE A 130 10.82 -8.11 3.63
C ILE A 130 11.44 -6.73 3.86
N THR A 131 12.01 -6.15 2.80
CA THR A 131 12.57 -4.81 2.84
C THR A 131 11.54 -3.73 2.54
N ARG A 132 11.87 -2.48 2.90
CA ARG A 132 11.08 -1.30 2.55
C ARG A 132 10.94 -1.13 1.04
N ALA A 133 12.00 -1.42 0.28
CA ALA A 133 11.99 -1.37 -1.18
C ALA A 133 11.03 -2.39 -1.79
N GLU A 134 11.00 -3.60 -1.26
CA GLU A 134 10.09 -4.66 -1.73
C GLU A 134 8.62 -4.32 -1.45
N ILE A 135 8.31 -3.76 -0.27
CA ILE A 135 6.96 -3.27 0.03
C ILE A 135 6.58 -2.12 -0.90
N ALA A 136 7.46 -1.14 -1.12
CA ALA A 136 7.19 -0.05 -2.04
C ALA A 136 6.89 -0.55 -3.47
N ALA A 137 7.62 -1.58 -3.91
CA ALA A 137 7.37 -2.21 -5.21
C ALA A 137 6.01 -2.93 -5.25
N MET A 138 5.62 -3.63 -4.18
CA MET A 138 4.29 -4.26 -4.09
C MET A 138 3.18 -3.21 -4.15
N ILE A 139 3.29 -2.14 -3.36
CA ILE A 139 2.33 -1.03 -3.33
C ILE A 139 2.20 -0.39 -4.72
N ALA A 140 3.32 -0.02 -5.33
CA ALA A 140 3.32 0.64 -6.64
C ALA A 140 2.72 -0.26 -7.73
N ARG A 141 2.96 -1.57 -7.69
CA ARG A 141 2.37 -2.52 -8.65
C ARG A 141 0.86 -2.68 -8.49
N CYS A 142 0.31 -2.44 -7.31
CA CYS A 142 -1.14 -2.40 -7.11
C CYS A 142 -1.80 -1.24 -7.89
N ASP A 143 -1.10 -0.16 -8.17
CA ASP A 143 -1.62 0.97 -8.95
C ASP A 143 -1.90 0.62 -10.42
N GLY A 144 -1.24 -0.40 -10.96
CA GLY A 144 -1.46 -0.88 -12.33
C GLY A 144 -0.96 0.08 -13.43
N ASN A 145 -0.38 1.21 -13.08
CA ASN A 145 0.13 2.21 -14.02
C ASN A 145 1.63 2.01 -14.31
N SER A 146 2.09 2.57 -15.42
CA SER A 146 3.52 2.60 -15.75
C SER A 146 4.27 3.52 -14.78
N TYR A 147 5.42 3.07 -14.29
CA TYR A 147 6.25 3.79 -13.31
C TYR A 147 7.38 4.61 -13.94
N GLY A 148 7.36 4.82 -15.25
CA GLY A 148 8.40 5.56 -15.94
C GLY A 148 8.42 7.03 -15.52
N ASN A 149 9.57 7.55 -15.12
CA ASN A 149 9.85 8.95 -14.77
C ASN A 149 9.26 9.48 -13.46
N ALA A 150 8.79 8.66 -12.54
CA ALA A 150 8.50 9.12 -11.18
C ALA A 150 9.80 9.58 -10.50
N TYR A 151 9.74 10.71 -9.81
CA TYR A 151 10.90 11.33 -9.18
C TYR A 151 10.76 11.37 -7.66
N THR A 152 11.87 11.19 -6.97
CA THR A 152 11.97 11.36 -5.51
C THR A 152 13.26 12.05 -5.13
N ASN A 153 13.22 12.85 -4.07
CA ASN A 153 14.38 13.53 -3.49
C ASN A 153 15.20 12.63 -2.54
N PHE A 154 14.87 11.34 -2.40
CA PHE A 154 15.64 10.45 -1.54
C PHE A 154 16.99 10.13 -2.14
N SER A 155 18.05 10.56 -1.44
CA SER A 155 19.43 10.45 -1.92
C SER A 155 19.94 9.01 -2.03
N ASP A 156 19.39 8.10 -1.24
CA ASP A 156 19.78 6.69 -1.12
C ASP A 156 19.03 5.73 -2.05
N VAL A 157 18.15 6.25 -2.91
CA VAL A 157 17.45 5.41 -3.91
C VAL A 157 18.00 5.55 -5.32
N LYS A 158 18.91 6.49 -5.54
CA LYS A 158 19.52 6.72 -6.87
C LYS A 158 20.29 5.46 -7.31
N GLY A 159 19.91 4.89 -8.46
CA GLY A 159 20.49 3.66 -8.98
C GLY A 159 20.01 2.38 -8.28
N HIS A 160 19.14 2.48 -7.28
CA HIS A 160 18.53 1.31 -6.65
C HIS A 160 17.48 0.69 -7.58
N TRP A 161 17.37 -0.64 -7.60
CA TRP A 161 16.42 -1.37 -8.48
C TRP A 161 14.97 -0.92 -8.29
N ALA A 162 14.59 -0.53 -7.08
CA ALA A 162 13.23 -0.12 -6.74
C ALA A 162 13.00 1.41 -6.86
N ALA A 163 13.95 2.19 -7.40
CA ALA A 163 13.86 3.65 -7.44
C ALA A 163 12.54 4.15 -8.00
N ASN A 164 12.09 3.63 -9.14
CA ASN A 164 10.85 4.04 -9.79
C ASN A 164 9.60 3.63 -8.97
N TYR A 165 9.64 2.47 -8.32
CA TYR A 165 8.55 2.01 -7.45
C TYR A 165 8.42 2.88 -6.20
N ILE A 166 9.57 3.19 -5.57
CA ILE A 166 9.63 4.08 -4.40
C ILE A 166 9.13 5.47 -4.78
N ALA A 167 9.60 6.01 -5.91
CA ALA A 167 9.17 7.31 -6.39
C ALA A 167 7.65 7.34 -6.64
N ARG A 168 7.10 6.32 -7.30
CA ARG A 168 5.65 6.23 -7.56
C ARG A 168 4.84 6.11 -6.27
N ALA A 169 5.22 5.22 -5.36
CA ALA A 169 4.53 5.05 -4.09
C ALA A 169 4.61 6.33 -3.21
N TYR A 170 5.71 7.08 -3.29
CA TYR A 170 5.87 8.37 -2.62
C TYR A 170 4.99 9.46 -3.25
N GLU A 171 4.96 9.56 -4.58
CA GLU A 171 4.09 10.48 -5.33
C GLU A 171 2.62 10.28 -4.98
N LEU A 172 2.19 9.02 -4.80
CA LEU A 172 0.83 8.66 -4.40
C LEU A 172 0.55 8.89 -2.91
N GLY A 173 1.55 9.29 -2.11
CA GLY A 173 1.42 9.51 -0.68
C GLY A 173 1.30 8.23 0.15
N TRP A 174 1.65 7.07 -0.40
CA TRP A 174 1.49 5.77 0.28
C TRP A 174 2.69 5.37 1.13
N ILE A 175 3.83 5.99 0.89
CA ILE A 175 5.05 5.80 1.68
C ILE A 175 5.66 7.14 2.05
N ASN A 176 6.44 7.13 3.13
CA ASN A 176 7.24 8.27 3.56
C ASN A 176 8.69 7.85 3.80
N GLY A 177 9.61 8.81 3.62
CA GLY A 177 11.02 8.65 3.96
C GLY A 177 11.36 9.20 5.35
N TYR A 178 12.65 9.23 5.62
CA TYR A 178 13.28 9.82 6.81
C TYR A 178 14.02 11.11 6.39
N GLY A 179 13.26 12.19 6.15
CA GLY A 179 13.84 13.40 5.57
C GLY A 179 14.33 13.16 4.15
N SER A 180 15.65 13.23 3.92
CA SER A 180 16.28 13.06 2.60
C SER A 180 16.58 11.60 2.22
N THR A 181 16.24 10.62 3.04
CA THR A 181 16.51 9.20 2.80
C THR A 181 15.25 8.35 2.91
N TYR A 182 15.23 7.21 2.23
CA TYR A 182 14.15 6.22 2.28
C TYR A 182 14.52 4.96 3.08
N ALA A 183 15.79 4.62 3.13
CA ALA A 183 16.35 3.37 3.65
C ALA A 183 15.77 2.12 2.96
N PRO A 184 15.97 1.95 1.64
CA PRO A 184 15.31 0.94 0.83
C PRO A 184 15.56 -0.50 1.30
N ASP A 185 16.78 -0.80 1.76
CA ASP A 185 17.19 -2.15 2.18
C ASP A 185 16.88 -2.47 3.65
N LYS A 186 16.31 -1.51 4.39
CA LYS A 186 15.92 -1.74 5.78
C LYS A 186 14.70 -2.66 5.83
N TYR A 187 14.74 -3.67 6.71
CA TYR A 187 13.58 -4.51 7.00
C TYR A 187 12.48 -3.73 7.71
N ILE A 188 11.24 -4.15 7.50
CA ILE A 188 10.07 -3.60 8.17
C ILE A 188 9.58 -4.50 9.30
N THR A 189 8.92 -3.90 10.27
CA THR A 189 8.28 -4.57 11.41
C THR A 189 6.77 -4.40 11.32
#